data_aab427d99271fd94f804623142d59c2b
#
_entry.id   aab427d99271fd94f804623142d59c2b
#
_cell.length_a   1.000
_cell.length_b   1.000
_cell.length_c   1.000
_cell.angle_alpha   90.00
_cell.angle_beta   90.00
_cell.angle_gamma   90.00
#
_symmetry.space_group_name_H-M   'P 1'
#
loop_
_entity.id
_entity.type
_entity.pdbx_description
1 polymer ?
#
loop_
_entity_poly.entity_id
_entity_poly.type
_entity_poly.pdbx_seq_one_letter_code
_entity_poly.pdbx_strand_id
1 'polypeptide(L)'
;MPVILRPIEANDKERWIELWTGPGGYIEFYKSLDKITPEISNETFRRFLDPSEPVYSVVAIDDSTGTIIGFANYLTHRNTWTIENSLYLNDLFVSADNRLRGVGRKLIEYIYGETDRLNCKACYWATQFGNHRAQLLYTKVGVKSGFLLYNRPE
;
A
#
# COMPACT_ATOMS: atom_id res chain seq x y z
N MET A 1 -14.67 -11.27 11.41
CA MET A 1 -14.30 -12.13 10.27
C MET A 1 -12.80 -12.20 10.13
N PRO A 2 -12.22 -13.40 10.03
CA PRO A 2 -10.77 -13.52 9.96
C PRO A 2 -10.22 -13.03 8.63
N VAL A 3 -9.20 -12.20 8.72
CA VAL A 3 -8.44 -11.69 7.59
C VAL A 3 -7.00 -12.10 7.79
N ILE A 4 -6.40 -12.72 6.78
CA ILE A 4 -5.00 -13.13 6.79
C ILE A 4 -4.19 -12.12 6.00
N LEU A 5 -3.06 -11.70 6.56
CA LEU A 5 -2.11 -10.83 5.89
C LEU A 5 -0.84 -11.63 5.61
N ARG A 6 -0.36 -11.57 4.37
CA ARG A 6 0.90 -12.22 3.99
C ARG A 6 1.58 -11.46 2.85
N PRO A 7 2.90 -11.65 2.66
CA PRO A 7 3.58 -11.10 1.48
C PRO A 7 2.93 -11.61 0.19
N ILE A 8 2.92 -10.75 -0.82
CA ILE A 8 2.41 -11.11 -2.15
C ILE A 8 3.24 -12.24 -2.77
N GLU A 9 2.61 -13.10 -3.54
CA GLU A 9 3.22 -14.24 -4.20
C GLU A 9 2.94 -14.21 -5.71
N ALA A 10 3.70 -14.99 -6.47
CA ALA A 10 3.56 -15.03 -7.93
C ALA A 10 2.13 -15.35 -8.40
N ASN A 11 1.45 -16.23 -7.69
CA ASN A 11 0.08 -16.65 -8.03
C ASN A 11 -0.97 -15.56 -7.76
N ASP A 12 -0.60 -14.49 -7.09
CA ASP A 12 -1.53 -13.39 -6.76
C ASP A 12 -1.66 -12.38 -7.89
N LYS A 13 -0.88 -12.48 -8.94
CA LYS A 13 -0.77 -11.43 -9.96
C LYS A 13 -2.09 -11.04 -10.57
N GLU A 14 -2.88 -12.01 -11.00
CA GLU A 14 -4.15 -11.75 -11.68
C GLU A 14 -5.11 -10.95 -10.79
N ARG A 15 -5.27 -11.40 -9.55
CA ARG A 15 -6.15 -10.72 -8.61
C ARG A 15 -5.61 -9.36 -8.19
N TRP A 16 -4.28 -9.25 -8.00
CA TRP A 16 -3.67 -7.96 -7.68
C TRP A 16 -3.90 -6.94 -8.80
N ILE A 17 -3.75 -7.35 -10.06
CA ILE A 17 -4.02 -6.48 -11.22
C ILE A 17 -5.47 -6.02 -11.22
N GLU A 18 -6.43 -6.90 -10.92
CA GLU A 18 -7.84 -6.52 -10.82
C GLU A 18 -8.06 -5.43 -9.78
N LEU A 19 -7.46 -5.56 -8.61
CA LEU A 19 -7.57 -4.56 -7.54
C LEU A 19 -6.76 -3.30 -7.82
N TRP A 20 -5.70 -3.41 -8.60
CA TRP A 20 -4.80 -2.32 -8.94
C TRP A 20 -5.38 -1.43 -10.03
N THR A 21 -5.66 -1.98 -11.20
CA THR A 21 -6.11 -1.24 -12.38
C THR A 21 -7.46 -1.67 -12.93
N GLY A 22 -8.09 -2.68 -12.37
CA GLY A 22 -9.40 -3.14 -12.80
C GLY A 22 -10.53 -2.21 -12.40
N PRO A 23 -11.76 -2.47 -12.88
CA PRO A 23 -12.93 -1.67 -12.51
C PRO A 23 -13.15 -1.65 -10.99
N GLY A 24 -13.37 -0.45 -10.44
CA GLY A 24 -13.52 -0.26 -9.01
C GLY A 24 -12.22 -0.38 -8.22
N GLY A 25 -11.06 -0.47 -8.91
CA GLY A 25 -9.77 -0.64 -8.27
C GLY A 25 -9.11 0.66 -7.81
N TYR A 26 -7.89 0.51 -7.31
CA TYR A 26 -7.14 1.60 -6.68
C TYR A 26 -6.85 2.75 -7.64
N ILE A 27 -6.33 2.45 -8.83
CA ILE A 27 -5.91 3.48 -9.79
C ILE A 27 -7.13 4.19 -10.40
N GLU A 28 -8.23 3.48 -10.61
CA GLU A 28 -9.48 4.10 -11.06
C GLU A 28 -10.00 5.10 -10.03
N PHE A 29 -9.93 4.76 -8.74
CA PHE A 29 -10.31 5.66 -7.66
C PHE A 29 -9.54 6.98 -7.73
N TYR A 30 -8.25 6.93 -8.08
CA TYR A 30 -7.41 8.11 -8.23
C TYR A 30 -7.48 8.75 -9.63
N LYS A 31 -8.37 8.26 -10.51
CA LYS A 31 -8.58 8.78 -11.87
C LYS A 31 -7.27 8.80 -12.68
N SER A 32 -6.44 7.78 -12.52
CA SER A 32 -5.11 7.72 -13.11
C SER A 32 -4.89 6.50 -14.00
N LEU A 33 -5.96 5.86 -14.50
CA LEU A 33 -5.87 4.69 -15.37
C LEU A 33 -5.06 4.95 -16.65
N ASP A 34 -5.11 6.17 -17.15
CA ASP A 34 -4.35 6.56 -18.33
C ASP A 34 -2.85 6.66 -18.08
N LYS A 35 -2.43 6.76 -16.84
CA LYS A 35 -1.01 6.91 -16.44
C LYS A 35 -0.36 5.57 -16.12
N ILE A 36 -1.13 4.55 -15.74
CA ILE A 36 -0.60 3.25 -15.32
C ILE A 36 -0.81 2.24 -16.43
N THR A 37 0.21 2.08 -17.25
CA THR A 37 0.18 1.13 -18.38
C THR A 37 0.36 -0.30 -17.89
N PRO A 38 -0.01 -1.32 -18.71
CA PRO A 38 0.30 -2.72 -18.38
C PRO A 38 1.78 -2.97 -18.16
N GLU A 39 2.66 -2.25 -18.87
CA GLU A 39 4.11 -2.35 -18.69
C GLU A 39 4.51 -1.92 -17.28
N ILE A 40 3.97 -0.81 -16.78
CA ILE A 40 4.24 -0.33 -15.41
C ILE A 40 3.74 -1.35 -14.39
N SER A 41 2.53 -1.85 -14.55
CA SER A 41 1.95 -2.83 -13.63
C SER A 41 2.77 -4.12 -13.59
N ASN A 42 3.20 -4.62 -14.74
CA ASN A 42 4.00 -5.84 -14.82
C ASN A 42 5.38 -5.66 -14.17
N GLU A 43 6.03 -4.52 -14.41
CA GLU A 43 7.33 -4.26 -13.80
C GLU A 43 7.21 -4.05 -12.29
N THR A 44 6.17 -3.35 -11.84
CA THR A 44 5.91 -3.18 -10.40
C THR A 44 5.72 -4.54 -9.71
N PHE A 45 4.92 -5.42 -10.32
CA PHE A 45 4.71 -6.75 -9.77
C PHE A 45 5.99 -7.58 -9.76
N ARG A 46 6.79 -7.51 -10.84
CA ARG A 46 8.08 -8.18 -10.90
C ARG A 46 8.98 -7.75 -9.74
N ARG A 47 9.00 -6.46 -9.44
CA ARG A 47 9.82 -5.91 -8.35
C ARG A 47 9.40 -6.46 -6.99
N PHE A 48 8.10 -6.67 -6.76
CA PHE A 48 7.65 -7.28 -5.50
C PHE A 48 8.26 -8.67 -5.26
N LEU A 49 8.53 -9.41 -6.34
CA LEU A 49 9.05 -10.78 -6.27
C LEU A 49 10.57 -10.85 -6.30
N ASP A 50 11.25 -9.74 -6.53
CA ASP A 50 12.71 -9.68 -6.65
C ASP A 50 13.31 -9.27 -5.30
N PRO A 51 14.05 -10.18 -4.62
CA PRO A 51 14.64 -9.87 -3.31
C PRO A 51 15.67 -8.74 -3.35
N SER A 52 16.21 -8.40 -4.52
CA SER A 52 17.18 -7.31 -4.67
C SER A 52 16.53 -5.93 -4.77
N GLU A 53 15.20 -5.88 -4.96
CA GLU A 53 14.45 -4.64 -5.06
C GLU A 53 13.88 -4.24 -3.70
N PRO A 54 14.00 -2.96 -3.30
CA PRO A 54 13.44 -2.50 -2.03
C PRO A 54 11.96 -2.13 -2.14
N VAL A 55 11.19 -2.96 -2.83
CA VAL A 55 9.76 -2.73 -3.13
C VAL A 55 8.99 -3.97 -2.75
N TYR A 56 7.91 -3.81 -2.00
CA TYR A 56 7.18 -4.89 -1.35
C TYR A 56 5.68 -4.71 -1.51
N SER A 57 4.95 -5.81 -1.39
CA SER A 57 3.49 -5.75 -1.23
C SER A 57 3.03 -6.81 -0.24
N VAL A 58 2.04 -6.44 0.56
CA VAL A 58 1.30 -7.34 1.44
C VAL A 58 -0.13 -7.40 0.95
N VAL A 59 -0.73 -8.60 0.95
CA VAL A 59 -2.12 -8.81 0.57
C VAL A 59 -2.94 -9.20 1.79
N ALA A 60 -4.18 -8.72 1.81
CA ALA A 60 -5.18 -9.08 2.81
C ALA A 60 -6.15 -10.07 2.18
N ILE A 61 -6.34 -11.22 2.82
CA ILE A 61 -7.13 -12.31 2.32
C ILE A 61 -8.31 -12.55 3.26
N ASP A 62 -9.50 -12.63 2.70
CA ASP A 62 -10.67 -13.10 3.43
C ASP A 62 -10.51 -14.62 3.63
N ASP A 63 -10.29 -15.03 4.87
CA ASP A 63 -10.03 -16.43 5.19
C ASP A 63 -11.21 -17.36 4.85
N SER A 64 -12.42 -16.83 4.86
CA SER A 64 -13.61 -17.64 4.56
C SER A 64 -13.74 -17.97 3.06
N THR A 65 -13.17 -17.15 2.18
CA THR A 65 -13.27 -17.33 0.72
C THR A 65 -11.93 -17.60 0.06
N GLY A 66 -10.83 -17.31 0.73
CA GLY A 66 -9.48 -17.37 0.15
C GLY A 66 -9.22 -16.23 -0.86
N THR A 67 -10.08 -15.23 -0.93
CA THR A 67 -9.99 -14.15 -1.91
C THR A 67 -9.20 -12.97 -1.35
N ILE A 68 -8.30 -12.40 -2.14
CA ILE A 68 -7.62 -11.15 -1.80
C ILE A 68 -8.63 -10.01 -1.85
N ILE A 69 -8.73 -9.26 -0.75
CA ILE A 69 -9.68 -8.16 -0.58
C ILE A 69 -9.00 -6.80 -0.39
N GLY A 70 -7.69 -6.77 -0.35
CA GLY A 70 -6.95 -5.53 -0.20
C GLY A 70 -5.46 -5.76 -0.30
N PHE A 71 -4.70 -4.67 -0.39
CA PHE A 71 -3.25 -4.73 -0.45
C PHE A 71 -2.63 -3.46 0.09
N ALA A 72 -1.34 -3.53 0.42
CA ALA A 72 -0.51 -2.37 0.67
C ALA A 72 0.81 -2.55 -0.06
N ASN A 73 1.17 -1.56 -0.88
CA ASN A 73 2.46 -1.52 -1.56
C ASN A 73 3.36 -0.55 -0.78
N TYR A 74 4.58 -0.96 -0.52
CA TYR A 74 5.50 -0.14 0.26
C TYR A 74 6.93 -0.35 -0.23
N LEU A 75 7.77 0.62 0.11
CA LEU A 75 9.18 0.59 -0.29
C LEU A 75 10.04 1.20 0.80
N THR A 76 11.32 0.91 0.75
CA THR A 76 12.30 1.51 1.66
C THR A 76 13.24 2.41 0.87
N HIS A 77 13.73 3.46 1.52
CA HIS A 77 14.71 4.35 0.92
C HIS A 77 15.64 4.94 1.98
N ARG A 78 16.78 5.43 1.52
CA ARG A 78 17.74 6.14 2.38
C ARG A 78 17.15 7.47 2.85
N ASN A 79 17.61 7.90 4.01
CA ASN A 79 17.26 9.18 4.58
C ASN A 79 18.57 9.85 5.05
N THR A 80 18.76 11.12 4.70
CA THR A 80 20.01 11.83 5.03
C THR A 80 20.11 12.21 6.52
N TRP A 81 19.00 12.12 7.26
CA TRP A 81 18.95 12.46 8.67
C TRP A 81 19.17 11.25 9.60
N THR A 82 19.22 10.06 9.03
CA THR A 82 19.33 8.82 9.80
C THR A 82 20.30 7.85 9.13
N ILE A 83 20.81 6.89 9.91
CA ILE A 83 21.58 5.78 9.36
C ILE A 83 20.63 4.75 8.72
N GLU A 84 19.51 4.51 9.41
CA GLU A 84 18.50 3.57 8.97
C GLU A 84 17.71 4.14 7.78
N ASN A 85 17.09 3.25 7.01
CA ASN A 85 16.16 3.64 5.96
C ASN A 85 14.85 4.15 6.53
N SER A 86 14.06 4.80 5.68
CA SER A 86 12.65 5.08 5.92
C SER A 86 11.78 4.12 5.11
N LEU A 87 10.62 3.77 5.63
CA LEU A 87 9.61 3.00 4.90
C LEU A 87 8.51 3.95 4.42
N TYR A 88 8.23 3.91 3.13
CA TYR A 88 7.14 4.66 2.52
C TYR A 88 6.01 3.72 2.14
N LEU A 89 4.85 3.92 2.76
CA LEU A 89 3.62 3.23 2.37
C LEU A 89 3.06 3.97 1.16
N ASN A 90 3.28 3.39 -0.02
CA ASN A 90 2.98 4.05 -1.29
C ASN A 90 1.51 3.95 -1.66
N ASP A 91 0.91 2.78 -1.44
CA ASP A 91 -0.46 2.51 -1.83
C ASP A 91 -1.15 1.65 -0.77
N LEU A 92 -2.39 1.98 -0.45
CA LEU A 92 -3.22 1.22 0.48
C LEU A 92 -4.62 1.12 -0.11
N PHE A 93 -5.11 -0.09 -0.30
CA PHE A 93 -6.42 -0.31 -0.91
C PHE A 93 -7.16 -1.47 -0.25
N VAL A 94 -8.45 -1.26 -0.03
CA VAL A 94 -9.39 -2.30 0.39
C VAL A 94 -10.57 -2.24 -0.57
N SER A 95 -10.97 -3.38 -1.13
CA SER A 95 -12.10 -3.44 -2.06
C SER A 95 -13.38 -2.91 -1.41
N ALA A 96 -14.25 -2.29 -2.23
CA ALA A 96 -15.43 -1.58 -1.74
C ALA A 96 -16.32 -2.45 -0.83
N ASP A 97 -16.51 -3.71 -1.18
CA ASP A 97 -17.37 -4.63 -0.43
C ASP A 97 -16.80 -5.01 0.93
N ASN A 98 -15.53 -4.71 1.18
CA ASN A 98 -14.81 -5.13 2.39
C ASN A 98 -14.35 -3.95 3.24
N ARG A 99 -14.78 -2.74 2.93
CA ARG A 99 -14.49 -1.55 3.73
C ARG A 99 -15.29 -1.60 5.03
N LEU A 100 -14.83 -0.84 6.04
CA LEU A 100 -15.44 -0.76 7.37
C LEU A 100 -15.29 -2.06 8.20
N ARG A 101 -14.46 -2.99 7.77
CA ARG A 101 -14.17 -4.25 8.49
C ARG A 101 -12.83 -4.22 9.22
N GLY A 102 -12.18 -3.04 9.26
CA GLY A 102 -10.89 -2.89 9.90
C GLY A 102 -9.71 -3.42 9.09
N VAL A 103 -9.90 -3.75 7.80
CA VAL A 103 -8.84 -4.30 6.95
C VAL A 103 -7.73 -3.27 6.72
N GLY A 104 -8.09 -2.03 6.45
CA GLY A 104 -7.12 -0.95 6.25
C GLY A 104 -6.23 -0.75 7.48
N ARG A 105 -6.82 -0.76 8.67
CA ARG A 105 -6.08 -0.67 9.92
C ARG A 105 -5.12 -1.84 10.09
N LYS A 106 -5.57 -3.06 9.81
CA LYS A 106 -4.72 -4.26 9.90
C LYS A 106 -3.54 -4.17 8.94
N LEU A 107 -3.76 -3.66 7.73
CA LEU A 107 -2.68 -3.44 6.77
C LEU A 107 -1.66 -2.43 7.30
N ILE A 108 -2.10 -1.32 7.87
CA ILE A 108 -1.18 -0.32 8.45
C ILE A 108 -0.40 -0.91 9.63
N GLU A 109 -1.06 -1.67 10.49
CA GLU A 109 -0.39 -2.33 11.61
C GLU A 109 0.66 -3.33 11.12
N TYR A 110 0.37 -4.06 10.05
CA TYR A 110 1.35 -4.93 9.41
C TYR A 110 2.55 -4.12 8.90
N ILE A 111 2.31 -2.98 8.27
CA ILE A 111 3.36 -2.09 7.77
C ILE A 111 4.23 -1.56 8.92
N TYR A 112 3.65 -1.26 10.08
CA TYR A 112 4.43 -0.88 11.27
C TYR A 112 5.35 -2.03 11.70
N GLY A 113 4.87 -3.27 11.67
CA GLY A 113 5.69 -4.44 11.94
C GLY A 113 6.81 -4.61 10.93
N GLU A 114 6.55 -4.33 9.64
CA GLU A 114 7.57 -4.37 8.59
C GLU A 114 8.60 -3.25 8.75
N THR A 115 8.18 -2.09 9.24
CA THR A 115 9.10 -1.00 9.57
C THR A 115 10.14 -1.46 10.57
N ASP A 116 9.72 -2.17 11.61
CA ASP A 116 10.61 -2.73 12.62
C ASP A 116 11.46 -3.87 12.07
N ARG A 117 10.85 -4.79 11.33
CA ARG A 117 11.55 -5.95 10.77
C ARG A 117 12.67 -5.54 9.81
N LEU A 118 12.43 -4.50 9.00
CA LEU A 118 13.38 -3.99 8.03
C LEU A 118 14.34 -2.95 8.63
N ASN A 119 14.28 -2.75 9.94
CA ASN A 119 15.12 -1.80 10.68
C ASN A 119 15.02 -0.37 10.10
N CYS A 120 13.82 0.06 9.79
CA CYS A 120 13.57 1.41 9.32
C CYS A 120 13.34 2.34 10.51
N LYS A 121 13.82 3.57 10.40
CA LYS A 121 13.67 4.58 11.46
C LYS A 121 12.29 5.19 11.48
N ALA A 122 11.65 5.32 10.33
CA ALA A 122 10.37 5.99 10.17
C ALA A 122 9.50 5.26 9.16
N CYS A 123 8.20 5.42 9.33
CA CYS A 123 7.19 4.99 8.37
C CYS A 123 6.26 6.17 8.10
N TYR A 124 5.94 6.44 6.84
CA TYR A 124 5.12 7.57 6.48
C TYR A 124 4.33 7.29 5.22
N TRP A 125 3.26 8.06 5.03
CA TRP A 125 2.44 8.00 3.81
C TRP A 125 1.79 9.36 3.56
N ALA A 126 1.24 9.52 2.36
CA ALA A 126 0.51 10.71 1.97
C ALA A 126 -0.91 10.33 1.56
N THR A 127 -1.83 11.27 1.64
CA THR A 127 -3.20 11.11 1.19
C THR A 127 -3.70 12.42 0.57
N GLN A 128 -4.71 12.34 -0.28
CA GLN A 128 -5.31 13.54 -0.85
C GLN A 128 -6.07 14.33 0.21
N PHE A 129 -6.05 15.65 0.11
CA PHE A 129 -6.77 16.52 1.05
C PHE A 129 -8.27 16.20 1.12
N GLY A 130 -8.86 15.78 0.01
CA GLY A 130 -10.29 15.46 -0.07
C GLY A 130 -10.66 14.06 0.39
N ASN A 131 -9.69 13.21 0.69
CA ASN A 131 -9.94 11.83 1.12
C ASN A 131 -10.24 11.77 2.62
N HIS A 132 -11.38 12.33 3.01
CA HIS A 132 -11.76 12.46 4.42
C HIS A 132 -11.97 11.11 5.09
N ARG A 133 -12.47 10.13 4.35
CA ARG A 133 -12.71 8.78 4.88
C ARG A 133 -11.41 8.12 5.32
N ALA A 134 -10.38 8.17 4.47
CA ALA A 134 -9.07 7.62 4.80
C ALA A 134 -8.43 8.38 5.96
N GLN A 135 -8.59 9.70 6.00
CA GLN A 135 -8.05 10.54 7.07
C GLN A 135 -8.63 10.22 8.44
N LEU A 136 -9.90 9.76 8.51
CA LEU A 136 -10.47 9.30 9.76
C LEU A 136 -9.70 8.11 10.34
N LEU A 137 -9.33 7.15 9.49
CA LEU A 137 -8.48 6.04 9.90
C LEU A 137 -7.09 6.52 10.29
N TYR A 138 -6.48 7.37 9.46
CA TYR A 138 -5.10 7.83 9.69
C TYR A 138 -4.95 8.61 10.99
N THR A 139 -5.97 9.36 11.38
CA THR A 139 -5.99 10.07 12.66
C THR A 139 -5.96 9.10 13.86
N LYS A 140 -6.52 7.90 13.69
CA LYS A 140 -6.56 6.88 14.76
C LYS A 140 -5.26 6.10 14.86
N VAL A 141 -4.53 5.90 13.76
CA VAL A 141 -3.36 5.01 13.71
C VAL A 141 -2.05 5.73 13.51
N GLY A 142 -2.08 6.99 13.11
CA GLY A 142 -0.89 7.79 12.83
C GLY A 142 -0.97 9.18 13.41
N VAL A 143 0.07 9.95 13.14
CA VAL A 143 0.18 11.35 13.55
C VAL A 143 0.38 12.20 12.31
N LYS A 144 -0.40 13.25 12.16
CA LYS A 144 -0.27 14.17 11.03
C LYS A 144 1.08 14.90 11.12
N SER A 145 1.88 14.82 10.05
CA SER A 145 3.19 15.48 10.02
C SER A 145 3.04 17.01 9.94
N GLY A 146 4.09 17.72 10.31
CA GLY A 146 4.14 19.17 10.17
C GLY A 146 4.62 19.64 8.80
N PHE A 147 4.80 18.75 7.83
CA PHE A 147 5.37 19.05 6.52
C PHE A 147 4.29 19.06 5.43
N LEU A 148 4.45 19.94 4.45
CA LEU A 148 3.69 19.92 3.21
C LEU A 148 4.52 19.24 2.13
N LEU A 149 3.85 18.59 1.18
CA LEU A 149 4.49 17.92 0.06
C LEU A 149 4.45 18.87 -1.15
N TYR A 150 5.58 19.03 -1.82
CA TYR A 150 5.71 19.84 -3.02
C TYR A 150 6.16 18.98 -4.19
N ASN A 151 5.59 19.22 -5.37
CA ASN A 151 5.96 18.54 -6.60
C ASN A 151 6.62 19.55 -7.55
N ARG A 152 7.55 19.05 -8.37
CA ARG A 152 8.05 19.84 -9.49
C ARG A 152 6.90 20.08 -10.47
N PRO A 153 6.73 21.31 -11.00
CA PRO A 153 5.72 21.55 -12.04
C PRO A 153 6.03 20.73 -13.30
N GLU A 154 4.99 20.25 -13.96
CA GLU A 154 5.12 19.52 -15.22
C GLU A 154 5.31 20.47 -16.41
#